data_2ce421af05c50a0a834abf84b9696705
#
_entry.id   2ce421af05c50a0a834abf84b9696705
#
_cell.length_a   1.000
_cell.length_b   1.000
_cell.length_c   1.000
_cell.angle_alpha   90.00
_cell.angle_beta   90.00
_cell.angle_gamma   90.00
#
_symmetry.space_group_name_H-M   'P 1'
#
loop_
_entity.id
_entity.type
_entity.pdbx_description
1 polymer ?
#
loop_
_entity_poly.entity_id
_entity_poly.type
_entity_poly.pdbx_seq_one_letter_code
_entity_poly.pdbx_strand_id
1 'polypeptide(L)'
;MIGPWTRHETSASGQVFEFRLWAALTEQSRGQLHVFLPLADRGVDALVHRLTDGVYLEVQAKSRSTLMDGEVHLVILADSLVHDELLIVAGQLVDGGLGPMVLVIPVLDFKRLAYLSTD
;
A
#
# COMPACT_ATOMS: atom_id res chain seq x y z
N MET A 1 4.55 -9.20 28.28
CA MET A 1 5.32 -8.77 27.10
C MET A 1 4.99 -9.68 25.91
N ILE A 2 4.71 -9.08 24.77
CA ILE A 2 4.41 -9.84 23.56
C ILE A 2 5.74 -10.09 22.83
N GLY A 3 5.98 -11.32 22.43
CA GLY A 3 7.19 -11.69 21.68
C GLY A 3 7.17 -11.19 20.25
N PRO A 4 8.15 -11.59 19.42
CA PRO A 4 8.18 -11.20 18.01
C PRO A 4 6.90 -11.62 17.29
N TRP A 5 6.49 -10.82 16.33
CA TRP A 5 5.29 -11.09 15.55
C TRP A 5 5.45 -12.37 14.75
N THR A 6 4.44 -13.21 14.78
CA THR A 6 4.36 -14.40 13.94
C THR A 6 4.07 -14.00 12.48
N ARG A 7 4.23 -14.97 11.57
CA ARG A 7 3.86 -14.76 10.17
C ARG A 7 2.38 -14.37 10.03
N HIS A 8 1.49 -15.02 10.80
CA HIS A 8 0.06 -14.70 10.78
C HIS A 8 -0.21 -13.28 11.24
N GLU A 9 0.43 -12.84 12.30
CA GLU A 9 0.25 -11.48 12.81
C GLU A 9 0.77 -10.43 11.83
N THR A 10 1.89 -10.70 11.17
CA THR A 10 2.46 -9.81 10.16
C THR A 10 1.51 -9.69 8.95
N SER A 11 0.95 -10.81 8.50
CA SER A 11 -0.02 -10.80 7.40
C SER A 11 -1.30 -10.08 7.78
N ALA A 12 -1.79 -10.30 9.02
CA ALA A 12 -2.97 -9.61 9.52
C ALA A 12 -2.75 -8.10 9.61
N SER A 13 -1.56 -7.67 10.05
CA SER A 13 -1.20 -6.25 10.13
C SER A 13 -1.24 -5.59 8.75
N GLY A 14 -0.69 -6.26 7.74
CA GLY A 14 -0.73 -5.77 6.37
C GLY A 14 -2.15 -5.62 5.85
N GLN A 15 -3.00 -6.60 6.14
CA GLN A 15 -4.40 -6.57 5.73
C GLN A 15 -5.17 -5.46 6.46
N VAL A 16 -4.92 -5.26 7.74
CA VAL A 16 -5.53 -4.17 8.51
C VAL A 16 -5.14 -2.82 7.90
N PHE A 17 -3.88 -2.65 7.52
CA PHE A 17 -3.43 -1.43 6.85
C PHE A 17 -4.24 -1.18 5.58
N GLU A 18 -4.38 -2.21 4.74
CA GLU A 18 -5.14 -2.08 3.49
C GLU A 18 -6.59 -1.67 3.75
N PHE A 19 -7.28 -2.34 4.67
CA PHE A 19 -8.67 -2.01 4.98
C PHE A 19 -8.82 -0.60 5.52
N ARG A 20 -7.90 -0.15 6.36
CA ARG A 20 -7.92 1.23 6.87
C ARG A 20 -7.64 2.24 5.76
N LEU A 21 -6.74 1.90 4.84
CA LEU A 21 -6.44 2.74 3.69
C LEU A 21 -7.66 2.89 2.79
N TRP A 22 -8.35 1.78 2.47
CA TRP A 22 -9.56 1.84 1.64
C TRP A 22 -10.66 2.63 2.32
N ALA A 23 -10.83 2.46 3.63
CA ALA A 23 -11.80 3.23 4.39
C ALA A 23 -11.48 4.72 4.38
N ALA A 24 -10.20 5.08 4.56
CA ALA A 24 -9.77 6.47 4.53
C ALA A 24 -9.99 7.12 3.17
N LEU A 25 -9.65 6.41 2.09
CA LEU A 25 -9.87 6.91 0.73
C LEU A 25 -11.36 7.17 0.47
N THR A 26 -12.20 6.24 0.89
CA THR A 26 -13.65 6.36 0.71
C THR A 26 -14.20 7.53 1.52
N GLU A 27 -13.84 7.62 2.80
CA GLU A 27 -14.36 8.64 3.71
C GLU A 27 -13.86 10.04 3.36
N GLN A 28 -12.54 10.18 3.17
CA GLN A 28 -11.95 11.50 2.93
C GLN A 28 -12.30 12.05 1.56
N SER A 29 -12.57 11.20 0.60
CA SER A 29 -13.04 11.63 -0.72
C SER A 29 -14.56 11.88 -0.74
N ARG A 30 -15.24 11.63 0.38
CA ARG A 30 -16.70 11.71 0.49
C ARG A 30 -17.41 10.85 -0.56
N GLY A 31 -16.86 9.65 -0.79
CA GLY A 31 -17.43 8.70 -1.74
C GLY A 31 -17.08 8.95 -3.20
N GLN A 32 -16.21 9.92 -3.51
CA GLN A 32 -15.77 10.15 -4.87
C GLN A 32 -14.77 9.11 -5.38
N LEU A 33 -14.14 8.38 -4.46
CA LEU A 33 -13.26 7.26 -4.79
C LEU A 33 -13.95 5.97 -4.37
N HIS A 34 -14.22 5.10 -5.34
CA HIS A 34 -14.77 3.77 -5.10
C HIS A 34 -13.66 2.75 -5.18
N VAL A 35 -13.55 1.88 -4.18
CA VAL A 35 -12.49 0.89 -4.08
C VAL A 35 -13.05 -0.50 -4.43
N PHE A 36 -12.44 -1.14 -5.41
CA PHE A 36 -12.77 -2.52 -5.81
C PHE A 36 -11.58 -3.41 -5.52
N LEU A 37 -11.82 -4.55 -4.89
CA LEU A 37 -10.77 -5.51 -4.56
C LEU A 37 -10.68 -6.58 -5.64
N PRO A 38 -9.46 -6.93 -6.10
CA PRO A 38 -9.30 -7.96 -7.11
C PRO A 38 -9.58 -9.34 -6.52
N LEU A 39 -10.01 -10.26 -7.36
CA LEU A 39 -10.25 -11.63 -6.96
C LEU A 39 -8.94 -12.36 -6.63
N ALA A 40 -7.89 -12.04 -7.37
CA ALA A 40 -6.57 -12.65 -7.16
C ALA A 40 -5.53 -11.53 -7.08
N ASP A 41 -4.67 -11.59 -6.05
CA ASP A 41 -3.58 -10.64 -5.88
C ASP A 41 -2.45 -10.98 -6.86
N ARG A 42 -2.18 -10.06 -7.78
CA ARG A 42 -1.09 -10.16 -8.75
C ARG A 42 -0.32 -8.84 -8.82
N GLY A 43 -0.05 -8.25 -7.65
CA GLY A 43 0.63 -6.96 -7.56
C GLY A 43 -0.33 -5.77 -7.57
N VAL A 44 -1.63 -6.01 -7.73
CA VAL A 44 -2.65 -4.97 -7.62
C VAL A 44 -3.53 -5.32 -6.42
N ASP A 45 -3.45 -4.53 -5.37
CA ASP A 45 -4.23 -4.77 -4.14
C ASP A 45 -5.63 -4.18 -4.24
N ALA A 46 -5.80 -3.13 -5.03
CA ALA A 46 -7.11 -2.52 -5.24
C ALA A 46 -7.16 -1.78 -6.58
N LEU A 47 -8.36 -1.68 -7.12
CA LEU A 47 -8.67 -0.82 -8.24
C LEU A 47 -9.55 0.31 -7.72
N VAL A 48 -9.09 1.55 -7.85
CA VAL A 48 -9.80 2.72 -7.36
C VAL A 48 -10.41 3.46 -8.54
N HIS A 49 -11.73 3.58 -8.51
CA HIS A 49 -12.47 4.30 -9.54
C HIS A 49 -12.76 5.72 -9.05
N ARG A 50 -12.22 6.69 -9.75
CA ARG A 50 -12.42 8.11 -9.43
C ARG A 50 -13.62 8.63 -10.21
N LEU A 51 -14.70 8.96 -9.50
CA LEU A 51 -15.96 9.33 -10.13
C LEU A 51 -15.90 10.69 -10.85
N THR A 52 -15.01 11.58 -10.42
CA THR A 52 -14.92 12.92 -11.00
C THR A 52 -14.56 12.91 -12.49
N ASP A 53 -13.78 11.93 -12.93
CA ASP A 53 -13.34 11.84 -14.33
C ASP A 53 -13.45 10.41 -14.90
N GLY A 54 -13.95 9.46 -14.10
CA GLY A 54 -14.13 8.08 -14.56
C GLY A 54 -12.85 7.26 -14.66
N VAL A 55 -11.73 7.78 -14.18
CA VAL A 55 -10.44 7.09 -14.27
C VAL A 55 -10.35 5.96 -13.26
N TYR A 56 -9.75 4.83 -13.65
CA TYR A 56 -9.42 3.72 -12.78
C TYR A 56 -7.94 3.74 -12.46
N LEU A 57 -7.61 3.65 -11.17
CA LEU A 57 -6.23 3.67 -10.68
C LEU A 57 -5.90 2.32 -10.03
N GLU A 58 -4.85 1.67 -10.49
CA GLU A 58 -4.36 0.43 -9.88
C GLU A 58 -3.44 0.79 -8.71
N VAL A 59 -3.66 0.15 -7.56
CA VAL A 59 -2.94 0.48 -6.33
C VAL A 59 -2.31 -0.78 -5.73
N GLN A 60 -1.03 -0.67 -5.39
CA GLN A 60 -0.35 -1.63 -4.53
C GLN A 60 -0.05 -0.95 -3.19
N ALA A 61 -0.54 -1.54 -2.09
CA ALA A 61 -0.37 -0.99 -0.76
C ALA A 61 0.78 -1.67 -0.04
N LYS A 62 1.60 -0.89 0.65
CA LYS A 62 2.70 -1.39 1.48
C LYS A 62 2.71 -0.67 2.81
N SER A 63 2.84 -1.44 3.89
CA SER A 63 2.88 -0.88 5.23
C SER A 63 4.15 -1.29 5.97
N ARG A 64 4.52 -0.47 6.93
CA ARG A 64 5.57 -0.77 7.91
C ARG A 64 5.10 -0.34 9.28
N SER A 65 5.28 -1.18 10.27
CA SER A 65 4.93 -0.86 11.66
C SER A 65 6.12 -0.30 12.44
N THR A 66 7.34 -0.51 11.95
CA THR A 66 8.56 -0.05 12.60
C THR A 66 9.44 0.72 11.63
N LEU A 67 10.19 1.67 12.19
CA LEU A 67 11.23 2.40 11.45
C LEU A 67 12.58 1.76 11.75
N MET A 68 13.44 1.70 10.74
CA MET A 68 14.83 1.26 10.89
C MET A 68 15.71 2.51 10.83
N ASP A 69 16.38 2.83 11.96
CA ASP A 69 17.23 4.02 12.07
C ASP A 69 16.49 5.32 11.72
N GLY A 70 15.20 5.40 12.06
CA GLY A 70 14.38 6.56 11.74
C GLY A 70 13.92 6.63 10.30
N GLU A 71 14.15 5.58 9.52
CA GLU A 71 13.79 5.53 8.10
C GLU A 71 12.78 4.42 7.81
N VAL A 72 11.93 4.65 6.83
CA VAL A 72 11.02 3.64 6.30
C VAL A 72 11.68 2.96 5.12
N HIS A 73 11.87 1.64 5.23
CA HIS A 73 12.44 0.85 4.15
C HIS A 73 11.33 0.08 3.45
N LEU A 74 11.15 0.35 2.16
CA LEU A 74 10.17 -0.34 1.32
C LEU A 74 10.89 -1.37 0.46
N VAL A 75 10.43 -2.61 0.55
CA VAL A 75 10.92 -3.70 -0.29
C VAL A 75 9.73 -4.26 -1.06
N ILE A 76 9.81 -4.22 -2.37
CA ILE A 76 8.73 -4.67 -3.24
C ILE A 76 9.29 -5.67 -4.25
N LEU A 77 8.59 -6.78 -4.42
CA LEU A 77 8.98 -7.78 -5.42
C LEU A 77 8.85 -7.16 -6.82
N ALA A 78 9.92 -7.21 -7.61
CA ALA A 78 9.93 -6.63 -8.94
C ALA A 78 8.83 -7.22 -9.82
N ASP A 79 8.56 -8.52 -9.69
CA ASP A 79 7.53 -9.20 -10.47
C ASP A 79 6.10 -8.74 -10.13
N SER A 80 5.91 -8.05 -9.00
CA SER A 80 4.60 -7.51 -8.62
C SER A 80 4.33 -6.14 -9.25
N LEU A 81 5.33 -5.52 -9.87
CA LEU A 81 5.20 -4.22 -10.52
C LEU A 81 4.78 -4.42 -11.98
N VAL A 82 3.56 -4.90 -12.17
CA VAL A 82 3.08 -5.47 -13.44
C VAL A 82 2.67 -4.43 -14.48
N HIS A 83 2.32 -3.21 -14.06
CA HIS A 83 1.86 -2.17 -14.98
C HIS A 83 2.56 -0.85 -14.70
N ASP A 84 2.83 -0.08 -15.75
CA ASP A 84 3.49 1.23 -15.63
C ASP A 84 2.59 2.29 -15.02
N GLU A 85 1.28 2.05 -14.96
CA GLU A 85 0.30 2.98 -14.41
C GLU A 85 -0.03 2.69 -12.93
N LEU A 86 0.62 1.70 -12.35
CA LEU A 86 0.42 1.31 -10.97
C LEU A 86 0.87 2.42 -10.01
N LEU A 87 0.08 2.65 -8.96
CA LEU A 87 0.45 3.52 -7.86
C LEU A 87 0.84 2.68 -6.65
N ILE A 88 1.99 2.97 -6.08
CA ILE A 88 2.41 2.36 -4.83
C ILE A 88 1.98 3.30 -3.71
N VAL A 89 1.18 2.80 -2.79
CA VAL A 89 0.73 3.57 -1.63
C VAL A 89 1.39 2.96 -0.39
N ALA A 90 2.26 3.73 0.22
CA ALA A 90 3.07 3.26 1.34
C ALA A 90 2.76 4.09 2.58
N GLY A 91 2.61 3.41 3.71
CA GLY A 91 2.33 4.08 4.96
C GLY A 91 2.80 3.29 6.16
N GLN A 92 2.70 3.93 7.32
CA GLN A 92 3.03 3.32 8.59
C GLN A 92 1.75 3.00 9.35
N LEU A 93 1.72 1.83 9.95
CA LEU A 93 0.65 1.43 10.86
C LEU A 93 1.10 1.75 12.28
N VAL A 94 0.42 2.66 12.94
CA VAL A 94 0.76 3.13 14.29
C VAL A 94 -0.42 2.82 15.21
N ASP A 95 -0.17 2.06 16.28
CA ASP A 95 -1.19 1.68 17.27
C ASP A 95 -2.46 1.11 16.62
N GLY A 96 -2.26 0.29 15.56
CA GLY A 96 -3.37 -0.33 14.85
C GLY A 96 -4.13 0.59 13.91
N GLY A 97 -3.67 1.83 13.72
CA GLY A 97 -4.27 2.78 12.79
C GLY A 97 -3.28 3.27 11.75
N LEU A 98 -3.78 4.02 10.76
CA LEU A 98 -2.89 4.66 9.80
C LEU A 98 -2.03 5.69 10.50
N GLY A 99 -0.74 5.71 10.16
CA GLY A 99 0.15 6.75 10.61
C GLY A 99 -0.21 8.09 9.99
N PRO A 100 0.46 9.17 10.44
CA PRO A 100 0.12 10.53 10.00
C PRO A 100 0.50 10.80 8.55
N MET A 101 1.32 9.95 7.95
CA MET A 101 1.79 10.15 6.58
C MET A 101 1.57 8.91 5.75
N VAL A 102 1.00 9.10 4.58
CA VAL A 102 0.85 8.07 3.56
C VAL A 102 1.44 8.63 2.27
N LEU A 103 2.36 7.88 1.68
CA LEU A 103 3.03 8.27 0.44
C LEU A 103 2.37 7.59 -0.74
N VAL A 104 2.13 8.36 -1.80
CA VAL A 104 1.66 7.83 -3.08
C VAL A 104 2.80 7.98 -4.07
N ILE A 105 3.30 6.86 -4.58
CA ILE A 105 4.48 6.84 -5.45
C ILE A 105 4.09 6.16 -6.78
N PRO A 106 4.07 6.90 -7.90
CA PRO A 106 3.90 6.26 -9.20
C PRO A 106 5.00 5.23 -9.43
N VAL A 107 4.65 4.07 -9.98
CA VAL A 107 5.59 2.95 -10.11
C VAL A 107 6.85 3.33 -10.90
N LEU A 108 6.73 4.17 -11.91
CA LEU A 108 7.90 4.59 -12.69
C LEU A 108 8.87 5.40 -11.87
N ASP A 109 8.37 6.25 -10.96
CA ASP A 109 9.22 6.98 -10.02
C ASP A 109 9.89 6.05 -9.02
N PHE A 110 9.14 5.05 -8.53
CA PHE A 110 9.70 4.04 -7.64
C PHE A 110 10.85 3.28 -8.31
N LYS A 111 10.65 2.81 -9.54
CA LYS A 111 11.68 2.09 -10.28
C LYS A 111 12.92 2.94 -10.53
N ARG A 112 12.75 4.23 -10.74
CA ARG A 112 13.86 5.15 -10.97
C ARG A 112 14.68 5.38 -9.71
N LEU A 113 14.06 5.38 -8.54
CA LEU A 113 14.70 5.72 -7.27
C LEU A 113 15.17 4.49 -6.48
N ALA A 114 14.60 3.33 -6.74
CA ALA A 114 14.88 2.12 -5.97
C ALA A 114 16.10 1.36 -6.50
N TYR A 115 16.70 0.56 -5.60
CA TYR A 115 17.75 -0.38 -5.99
C TYR A 115 17.11 -1.74 -6.31
N LEU A 116 17.61 -2.41 -7.34
CA LEU A 116 17.26 -3.80 -7.57
C LEU A 116 18.21 -4.69 -6.74
N SER A 117 17.65 -5.40 -5.76
CA SER A 117 18.43 -6.33 -4.96
C SER A 117 18.45 -7.70 -5.65
N THR A 118 19.62 -8.34 -5.63
CA THR A 118 19.82 -9.68 -6.18
C THR A 118 19.83 -10.75 -5.09
N ASP A 119 19.70 -10.39 -3.84
CA ASP A 119 19.73 -11.32 -2.71
C ASP A 119 18.40 -12.03 -2.49
#